data_8d1d6c61bec5b52b5eaab7a8111789d1
#
_entry.id   8d1d6c61bec5b52b5eaab7a8111789d1
#
_cell.length_a   1.000
_cell.length_b   1.000
_cell.length_c   1.000
_cell.angle_alpha   90.00
_cell.angle_beta   90.00
_cell.angle_gamma   90.00
#
_symmetry.space_group_name_H-M   'P 1'
#
loop_
_entity.id
_entity.type
_entity.pdbx_description
1 polymer ?
#
loop_
_entity_poly.entity_id
_entity_poly.type
_entity_poly.pdbx_seq_one_letter_code
_entity_poly.pdbx_strand_id
1 'polypeptide(L)'
;MGDFSDFTAYAKETGGRLSDQPLLFETTKRLDVTQHELFNYVSDFDRSSEWIIGARKSWTDNSEAEVPGEVGAVRVIKSGGSTPVLERVKAYDAPRMLAYCANDEAFLGLCSDHLGVMTCEPHPDGGTVICWLAYGRLASNPLKAWAGKKLFQVALGGGMKNLERKFSSR
;
A
#
# COMPACT_ATOMS: atom_id res chain seq x y z
N MET A 1 10.41 1.91 -20.40
CA MET A 1 10.12 1.97 -18.94
C MET A 1 10.67 3.32 -18.50
N GLY A 2 9.79 4.30 -18.17
CA GLY A 2 10.24 5.64 -17.76
C GLY A 2 11.05 5.57 -16.48
N ASP A 3 12.04 6.44 -16.35
CA ASP A 3 12.75 6.63 -15.08
C ASP A 3 11.81 7.33 -14.10
N PHE A 4 11.47 6.66 -13.00
CA PHE A 4 10.62 7.20 -11.93
C PHE A 4 11.42 7.51 -10.66
N SER A 5 12.75 7.66 -10.77
CA SER A 5 13.63 7.88 -9.60
C SER A 5 13.17 9.03 -8.70
N ASP A 6 12.77 10.16 -9.28
CA ASP A 6 12.33 11.34 -8.54
C ASP A 6 11.02 11.10 -7.79
N PHE A 7 10.07 10.34 -8.39
CA PHE A 7 8.80 10.00 -7.76
C PHE A 7 8.94 8.99 -6.61
N THR A 8 9.95 8.13 -6.66
CA THR A 8 10.22 7.17 -5.59
C THR A 8 11.02 7.76 -4.42
N ALA A 9 11.75 8.83 -4.65
CA ALA A 9 12.60 9.46 -3.64
C ALA A 9 11.78 9.93 -2.42
N TYR A 10 10.69 10.64 -2.64
CA TYR A 10 9.80 11.10 -1.58
C TYR A 10 9.19 9.94 -0.77
N ALA A 11 8.73 8.89 -1.46
CA ALA A 11 8.18 7.71 -0.81
C ALA A 11 9.23 7.00 0.06
N LYS A 12 10.48 6.87 -0.43
CA LYS A 12 11.61 6.28 0.31
C LYS A 12 12.02 7.11 1.51
N GLU A 13 12.09 8.43 1.37
CA GLU A 13 12.36 9.34 2.48
C GLU A 13 11.30 9.23 3.57
N THR A 14 10.02 9.21 3.18
CA THR A 14 8.92 9.02 4.12
C THR A 14 8.99 7.65 4.82
N GLY A 15 9.23 6.57 4.08
CA GLY A 15 9.39 5.23 4.64
C GLY A 15 10.56 5.15 5.63
N GLY A 16 11.72 5.73 5.28
CA GLY A 16 12.90 5.76 6.15
C GLY A 16 12.74 6.61 7.42
N ARG A 17 11.80 7.58 7.43
CA ARG A 17 11.44 8.32 8.66
C ARG A 17 10.47 7.56 9.56
N LEU A 18 9.64 6.69 8.99
CA LEU A 18 8.59 5.96 9.70
C LEU A 18 8.98 4.53 10.10
N SER A 19 10.04 3.98 9.51
CA SER A 19 10.50 2.61 9.78
C SER A 19 12.01 2.47 9.62
N ASP A 20 12.64 1.78 10.58
CA ASP A 20 14.04 1.33 10.51
C ASP A 20 14.20 -0.02 9.78
N GLN A 21 13.09 -0.59 9.30
CA GLN A 21 13.12 -1.88 8.63
C GLN A 21 13.56 -1.76 7.17
N PRO A 22 14.17 -2.81 6.59
CA PRO A 22 14.60 -2.79 5.20
C PRO A 22 13.41 -2.70 4.24
N LEU A 23 13.64 -2.08 3.09
CA LEU A 23 12.72 -2.08 1.96
C LEU A 23 12.63 -3.51 1.39
N LEU A 24 11.43 -4.09 1.37
CA LEU A 24 11.16 -5.45 0.89
C LEU A 24 10.64 -5.48 -0.54
N PHE A 25 9.85 -4.47 -0.91
CA PHE A 25 9.21 -4.39 -2.21
C PHE A 25 8.99 -2.94 -2.63
N GLU A 26 9.15 -2.69 -3.91
CA GLU A 26 8.88 -1.39 -4.55
C GLU A 26 8.16 -1.63 -5.88
N THR A 27 7.12 -0.85 -6.14
CA THR A 27 6.46 -0.82 -7.44
C THR A 27 6.01 0.60 -7.76
N THR A 28 6.21 1.04 -9.00
CA THR A 28 5.87 2.37 -9.46
C THR A 28 5.19 2.27 -10.82
N LYS A 29 4.09 3.02 -10.99
CA LYS A 29 3.31 3.05 -12.22
C LYS A 29 2.81 4.47 -12.50
N ARG A 30 2.77 4.85 -13.77
CA ARG A 30 1.99 5.99 -14.24
C ARG A 30 0.60 5.51 -14.67
N LEU A 31 -0.43 6.19 -14.17
CA LEU A 31 -1.84 5.92 -14.48
C LEU A 31 -2.45 7.16 -15.13
N ASP A 32 -3.38 6.95 -16.06
CA ASP A 32 -4.04 8.04 -16.78
C ASP A 32 -5.27 8.55 -16.00
N VAL A 33 -4.98 9.19 -14.87
CA VAL A 33 -5.96 9.65 -13.88
C VAL A 33 -5.39 10.83 -13.11
N THR A 34 -6.23 11.75 -12.61
CA THR A 34 -5.77 12.86 -11.78
C THR A 34 -5.29 12.39 -10.40
N GLN A 35 -4.37 13.15 -9.79
CA GLN A 35 -3.84 12.86 -8.45
C GLN A 35 -4.97 12.71 -7.41
N HIS A 36 -5.89 13.65 -7.37
CA HIS A 36 -7.02 13.64 -6.43
C HIS A 36 -7.91 12.41 -6.62
N GLU A 37 -8.25 12.06 -7.86
CA GLU A 37 -9.09 10.91 -8.15
C GLU A 37 -8.41 9.61 -7.75
N LEU A 38 -7.12 9.45 -8.08
CA LEU A 38 -6.35 8.26 -7.71
C LEU A 38 -6.21 8.14 -6.19
N PHE A 39 -5.78 9.23 -5.53
CA PHE A 39 -5.59 9.23 -4.09
C PHE A 39 -6.90 8.93 -3.34
N ASN A 40 -7.99 9.60 -3.70
CA ASN A 40 -9.30 9.35 -3.11
C ASN A 40 -9.74 7.88 -3.30
N TYR A 41 -9.40 7.27 -4.43
CA TYR A 41 -9.74 5.87 -4.69
C TYR A 41 -8.92 4.89 -3.83
N VAL A 42 -7.60 5.10 -3.69
CA VAL A 42 -6.74 4.18 -2.93
C VAL A 42 -6.84 4.40 -1.41
N SER A 43 -7.24 5.59 -0.97
CA SER A 43 -7.48 5.91 0.45
C SER A 43 -8.91 5.63 0.91
N ASP A 44 -9.83 5.35 0.00
CA ASP A 44 -11.18 4.84 0.33
C ASP A 44 -11.07 3.35 0.70
N PHE A 45 -10.94 3.08 1.99
CA PHE A 45 -10.70 1.73 2.51
C PHE A 45 -11.87 0.78 2.29
N ASP A 46 -13.09 1.30 2.19
CA ASP A 46 -14.28 0.50 1.92
C ASP A 46 -14.23 -0.12 0.51
N ARG A 47 -13.47 0.53 -0.40
CA ARG A 47 -13.26 0.07 -1.78
C ARG A 47 -12.02 -0.78 -1.98
N SER A 48 -11.22 -1.00 -0.95
CA SER A 48 -9.94 -1.74 -1.08
C SER A 48 -10.13 -3.14 -1.66
N SER A 49 -11.27 -3.80 -1.43
CA SER A 49 -11.58 -5.10 -2.02
C SER A 49 -11.77 -5.08 -3.55
N GLU A 50 -11.92 -3.90 -4.18
CA GLU A 50 -12.03 -3.77 -5.63
C GLU A 50 -10.66 -3.96 -6.33
N TRP A 51 -9.55 -3.68 -5.63
CA TRP A 51 -8.22 -3.66 -6.24
C TRP A 51 -7.14 -4.45 -5.48
N ILE A 52 -7.27 -4.69 -4.18
CA ILE A 52 -6.33 -5.52 -3.42
C ILE A 52 -6.55 -7.00 -3.75
N ILE A 53 -5.48 -7.68 -4.15
CA ILE A 53 -5.52 -9.10 -4.51
C ILE A 53 -5.97 -9.96 -3.31
N GLY A 54 -6.95 -10.82 -3.54
CA GLY A 54 -7.46 -11.76 -2.54
C GLY A 54 -8.40 -11.16 -1.50
N ALA A 55 -8.60 -9.83 -1.51
CA ALA A 55 -9.59 -9.18 -0.66
C ALA A 55 -11.01 -9.53 -1.13
N ARG A 56 -11.85 -10.04 -0.21
CA ARG A 56 -13.27 -10.34 -0.46
C ARG A 56 -14.18 -9.24 0.03
N LYS A 57 -13.77 -8.58 1.13
CA LYS A 57 -14.48 -7.46 1.74
C LYS A 57 -13.47 -6.56 2.43
N SER A 58 -13.73 -5.27 2.39
CA SER A 58 -12.96 -4.26 3.14
C SER A 58 -13.89 -3.23 3.75
N TRP A 59 -13.46 -2.60 4.82
CA TRP A 59 -14.15 -1.48 5.45
C TRP A 59 -13.18 -0.68 6.31
N THR A 60 -13.61 0.52 6.70
CA THR A 60 -12.88 1.42 7.59
C THR A 60 -13.37 1.27 9.02
N ASP A 61 -12.46 1.09 9.97
CA ASP A 61 -12.71 1.27 11.39
C ASP A 61 -12.08 2.60 11.82
N ASN A 62 -12.91 3.55 12.22
CA ASN A 62 -12.52 4.90 12.63
C ASN A 62 -12.50 5.09 14.16
N SER A 63 -12.60 4.03 14.94
CA SER A 63 -12.74 4.10 16.41
C SER A 63 -11.59 4.83 17.12
N GLU A 64 -10.39 4.86 16.51
CA GLU A 64 -9.21 5.53 17.05
C GLU A 64 -8.73 6.73 16.19
N ALA A 65 -9.49 7.12 15.18
CA ALA A 65 -9.15 8.25 14.30
C ALA A 65 -9.87 9.52 14.74
N GLU A 66 -9.14 10.63 14.82
CA GLU A 66 -9.77 11.96 15.05
C GLU A 66 -10.53 12.42 13.81
N VAL A 67 -9.98 12.17 12.62
CA VAL A 67 -10.61 12.43 11.33
C VAL A 67 -10.83 11.09 10.64
N PRO A 68 -12.07 10.76 10.25
CA PRO A 68 -12.40 9.51 9.59
C PRO A 68 -11.52 9.26 8.34
N GLY A 69 -10.92 8.08 8.25
CA GLY A 69 -10.05 7.67 7.14
C GLY A 69 -8.60 8.16 7.22
N GLU A 70 -8.25 9.02 8.19
CA GLU A 70 -6.90 9.56 8.37
C GLU A 70 -6.12 8.81 9.46
N VAL A 71 -5.11 9.47 10.05
CA VAL A 71 -4.23 8.86 11.06
C VAL A 71 -5.04 8.24 12.21
N GLY A 72 -4.75 6.99 12.54
CA GLY A 72 -5.47 6.19 13.51
C GLY A 72 -6.56 5.29 12.91
N ALA A 73 -7.14 5.66 11.76
CA ALA A 73 -8.10 4.79 11.06
C ALA A 73 -7.46 3.45 10.68
N VAL A 74 -8.26 2.38 10.72
CA VAL A 74 -7.82 1.03 10.38
C VAL A 74 -8.59 0.53 9.16
N ARG A 75 -7.85 0.22 8.09
CA ARG A 75 -8.39 -0.56 6.98
C ARG A 75 -8.45 -2.02 7.38
N VAL A 76 -9.66 -2.57 7.42
CA VAL A 76 -9.89 -3.98 7.69
C VAL A 76 -10.12 -4.71 6.37
N ILE A 77 -9.30 -5.72 6.07
CA ILE A 77 -9.40 -6.51 4.85
C ILE A 77 -9.67 -7.97 5.22
N LYS A 78 -10.81 -8.49 4.79
CA LYS A 78 -11.09 -9.93 4.84
C LYS A 78 -10.73 -10.59 3.52
N SER A 79 -9.88 -11.61 3.60
CA SER A 79 -9.55 -12.53 2.52
C SER A 79 -10.18 -13.91 2.79
N GLY A 80 -9.69 -14.97 2.15
CA GLY A 80 -10.19 -16.34 2.40
C GLY A 80 -9.77 -16.97 3.73
N GLY A 81 -8.82 -16.34 4.47
CA GLY A 81 -8.33 -16.81 5.76
C GLY A 81 -9.22 -16.39 6.94
N SER A 82 -8.92 -16.95 8.13
CA SER A 82 -9.63 -16.63 9.38
C SER A 82 -9.20 -15.27 9.97
N THR A 83 -7.94 -14.89 9.79
CA THR A 83 -7.37 -13.65 10.35
C THR A 83 -7.48 -12.52 9.32
N PRO A 84 -8.15 -11.40 9.67
CA PRO A 84 -8.17 -10.24 8.81
C PRO A 84 -6.81 -9.53 8.79
N VAL A 85 -6.49 -8.86 7.68
CA VAL A 85 -5.41 -7.88 7.64
C VAL A 85 -5.96 -6.56 8.21
N LEU A 86 -5.28 -6.03 9.23
CA LEU A 86 -5.60 -4.78 9.87
C LEU A 86 -4.49 -3.77 9.55
N GLU A 87 -4.78 -2.78 8.74
CA GLU A 87 -3.81 -1.77 8.31
C GLU A 87 -4.15 -0.41 8.94
N ARG A 88 -3.38 -0.05 9.96
CA ARG A 88 -3.54 1.22 10.68
C ARG A 88 -2.78 2.34 9.99
N VAL A 89 -3.44 3.43 9.68
CA VAL A 89 -2.85 4.64 9.12
C VAL A 89 -1.89 5.28 10.12
N LYS A 90 -0.65 5.52 9.69
CA LYS A 90 0.44 6.13 10.46
C LYS A 90 0.78 7.55 10.02
N ALA A 91 0.60 7.83 8.73
CA ALA A 91 0.74 9.17 8.18
C ALA A 91 -0.22 9.33 7.02
N TYR A 92 -0.76 10.54 6.87
CA TYR A 92 -1.74 10.88 5.85
C TYR A 92 -1.51 12.33 5.40
N ASP A 93 -1.25 12.52 4.12
CA ASP A 93 -1.02 13.81 3.48
C ASP A 93 -1.75 13.83 2.12
N ALA A 94 -3.05 14.15 2.18
CA ALA A 94 -3.88 14.15 0.99
C ALA A 94 -3.59 15.36 0.10
N PRO A 95 -3.56 15.21 -1.22
CA PRO A 95 -3.78 13.98 -1.99
C PRO A 95 -2.47 13.25 -2.37
N ARG A 96 -1.42 13.36 -1.58
CA ARG A 96 -0.05 13.00 -1.96
C ARG A 96 0.41 11.66 -1.37
N MET A 97 0.07 11.37 -0.10
CA MET A 97 0.72 10.26 0.61
C MET A 97 -0.20 9.62 1.66
N LEU A 98 -0.12 8.29 1.74
CA LEU A 98 -0.70 7.45 2.76
C LEU A 98 0.35 6.43 3.22
N ALA A 99 0.61 6.36 4.54
CA ALA A 99 1.45 5.32 5.13
C ALA A 99 0.67 4.55 6.22
N TYR A 100 0.86 3.24 6.29
CA TYR A 100 0.13 2.36 7.20
C TYR A 100 0.98 1.18 7.66
N CYS A 101 0.69 0.67 8.86
CA CYS A 101 1.27 -0.57 9.39
C CYS A 101 0.21 -1.66 9.39
N ALA A 102 0.57 -2.86 8.94
CA ALA A 102 -0.29 -4.02 9.05
C ALA A 102 0.07 -4.88 10.27
N ASN A 103 -0.93 -5.58 10.82
CA ASN A 103 -0.73 -6.50 11.93
C ASN A 103 0.09 -7.72 11.51
N ASP A 104 1.02 -8.15 12.38
CA ASP A 104 1.97 -9.24 12.08
C ASP A 104 1.29 -10.59 11.87
N GLU A 105 0.17 -10.84 12.56
CA GLU A 105 -0.60 -12.08 12.45
C GLU A 105 -1.10 -12.35 11.03
N ALA A 106 -1.37 -11.28 10.28
CA ALA A 106 -1.80 -11.38 8.88
C ALA A 106 -0.74 -11.99 7.96
N PHE A 107 0.53 -11.90 8.34
CA PHE A 107 1.65 -12.43 7.54
C PHE A 107 2.06 -13.86 7.90
N LEU A 108 1.38 -14.52 8.84
CA LEU A 108 1.62 -15.94 9.20
C LEU A 108 3.09 -16.24 9.56
N GLY A 109 3.78 -15.28 10.16
CA GLY A 109 5.20 -15.38 10.51
C GLY A 109 6.16 -15.32 9.32
N LEU A 110 5.74 -14.80 8.19
CA LEU A 110 6.58 -14.55 7.01
C LEU A 110 7.27 -13.19 7.08
N CYS A 111 6.60 -12.20 7.70
CA CYS A 111 7.07 -10.84 7.90
C CYS A 111 6.56 -10.29 9.23
N SER A 112 7.28 -9.36 9.82
CA SER A 112 6.88 -8.53 10.95
C SER A 112 7.25 -7.07 10.74
N ASP A 113 6.75 -6.19 11.61
CA ASP A 113 7.03 -4.75 11.58
C ASP A 113 6.76 -4.11 10.22
N HIS A 114 5.67 -4.51 9.56
CA HIS A 114 5.32 -4.02 8.23
C HIS A 114 4.95 -2.54 8.24
N LEU A 115 5.50 -1.79 7.28
CA LEU A 115 5.05 -0.46 6.90
C LEU A 115 4.82 -0.43 5.39
N GLY A 116 3.61 -0.06 4.96
CA GLY A 116 3.30 0.29 3.59
C GLY A 116 3.34 1.81 3.40
N VAL A 117 3.92 2.28 2.30
CA VAL A 117 3.88 3.70 1.90
C VAL A 117 3.38 3.78 0.47
N MET A 118 2.34 4.57 0.24
CA MET A 118 1.81 4.87 -1.07
C MET A 118 1.92 6.37 -1.31
N THR A 119 2.48 6.77 -2.44
CA THR A 119 2.49 8.17 -2.88
C THR A 119 1.83 8.31 -4.25
N CYS A 120 1.15 9.44 -4.46
CA CYS A 120 0.52 9.81 -5.72
C CYS A 120 1.05 11.18 -6.12
N GLU A 121 1.77 11.27 -7.23
CA GLU A 121 2.36 12.53 -7.69
C GLU A 121 2.00 12.81 -9.16
N PRO A 122 1.61 14.05 -9.51
CA PRO A 122 1.30 14.39 -10.91
C PRO A 122 2.51 14.17 -11.80
N HIS A 123 2.31 13.54 -12.96
CA HIS A 123 3.37 13.40 -13.95
C HIS A 123 3.38 14.62 -14.88
N PRO A 124 4.57 15.17 -15.28
CA PRO A 124 4.66 16.35 -16.17
C PRO A 124 3.92 16.18 -17.50
N ASP A 125 3.93 14.98 -18.06
CA ASP A 125 3.24 14.65 -19.33
C ASP A 125 1.77 14.22 -19.13
N GLY A 126 1.19 14.54 -17.98
CA GLY A 126 -0.18 14.17 -17.60
C GLY A 126 -0.30 12.84 -16.88
N GLY A 127 -1.46 12.62 -16.26
CA GLY A 127 -1.70 11.46 -15.38
C GLY A 127 -0.99 11.58 -14.03
N THR A 128 -0.96 10.48 -13.28
CA THR A 128 -0.39 10.42 -11.93
C THR A 128 0.55 9.23 -11.81
N VAL A 129 1.70 9.44 -11.20
CA VAL A 129 2.61 8.36 -10.79
C VAL A 129 2.25 7.93 -9.39
N ILE A 130 1.89 6.66 -9.24
CA ILE A 130 1.73 6.01 -7.96
C ILE A 130 2.97 5.17 -7.66
N CYS A 131 3.56 5.38 -6.47
CA CYS A 131 4.62 4.55 -5.93
C CYS A 131 4.09 3.80 -4.70
N TRP A 132 4.33 2.50 -4.61
CA TRP A 132 3.95 1.69 -3.47
C TRP A 132 5.14 0.92 -2.95
N LEU A 133 5.55 1.21 -1.71
CA LEU A 133 6.67 0.60 -1.02
C LEU A 133 6.17 -0.27 0.13
N ALA A 134 6.88 -1.35 0.42
CA ALA A 134 6.70 -2.15 1.62
C ALA A 134 8.03 -2.33 2.34
N TYR A 135 8.06 -1.95 3.59
CA TYR A 135 9.15 -2.18 4.55
C TYR A 135 8.74 -3.26 5.53
N GLY A 136 9.70 -3.93 6.13
CA GLY A 136 9.42 -4.93 7.15
C GLY A 136 10.61 -5.84 7.41
N ARG A 137 10.46 -6.75 8.35
CA ARG A 137 11.45 -7.77 8.69
C ARG A 137 10.95 -9.13 8.22
N LEU A 138 11.66 -9.73 7.27
CA LEU A 138 11.37 -11.10 6.86
C LEU A 138 11.77 -12.10 7.94
N ALA A 139 11.09 -13.25 7.96
CA ALA A 139 11.45 -14.36 8.83
C ALA A 139 12.92 -14.76 8.65
N SER A 140 13.57 -15.19 9.73
CA SER A 140 14.97 -15.66 9.70
C SER A 140 15.15 -16.97 8.94
N ASN A 141 14.11 -17.80 8.85
CA ASN A 141 14.13 -19.03 8.06
C ASN A 141 14.14 -18.69 6.55
N PRO A 142 15.11 -19.17 5.75
CA PRO A 142 15.26 -18.80 4.34
C PRO A 142 14.04 -19.11 3.47
N LEU A 143 13.35 -20.25 3.71
CA LEU A 143 12.17 -20.63 2.96
C LEU A 143 10.98 -19.69 3.27
N LYS A 144 10.79 -19.36 4.55
CA LYS A 144 9.78 -18.37 4.96
C LYS A 144 10.11 -16.97 4.42
N ALA A 145 11.37 -16.56 4.46
CA ALA A 145 11.81 -15.28 3.89
C ALA A 145 11.53 -15.20 2.38
N TRP A 146 11.82 -16.27 1.65
CA TRP A 146 11.47 -16.37 0.23
C TRP A 146 9.94 -16.27 0.00
N ALA A 147 9.16 -17.01 0.78
CA ALA A 147 7.69 -16.97 0.72
C ALA A 147 7.14 -15.55 1.04
N GLY A 148 7.71 -14.86 2.03
CA GLY A 148 7.37 -13.48 2.37
C GLY A 148 7.63 -12.51 1.22
N LYS A 149 8.81 -12.60 0.57
CA LYS A 149 9.10 -11.80 -0.63
C LYS A 149 8.09 -12.06 -1.75
N LYS A 150 7.74 -13.33 -1.99
CA LYS A 150 6.72 -13.69 -3.00
C LYS A 150 5.34 -13.16 -2.65
N LEU A 151 4.96 -13.16 -1.37
CA LEU A 151 3.71 -12.59 -0.91
C LEU A 151 3.62 -11.11 -1.31
N PHE A 152 4.63 -10.30 -1.01
CA PHE A 152 4.64 -8.88 -1.39
C PHE A 152 4.61 -8.67 -2.91
N GLN A 153 5.41 -9.44 -3.67
CA GLN A 153 5.39 -9.36 -5.13
C GLN A 153 4.00 -9.63 -5.71
N VAL A 154 3.30 -10.64 -5.20
CA VAL A 154 1.96 -11.01 -5.68
C VAL A 154 0.92 -10.00 -5.20
N ALA A 155 0.91 -9.66 -3.92
CA ALA A 155 -0.10 -8.79 -3.34
C ALA A 155 -0.01 -7.36 -3.89
N LEU A 156 1.17 -6.72 -3.77
CA LEU A 156 1.35 -5.33 -4.20
C LEU A 156 1.41 -5.21 -5.72
N GLY A 157 2.17 -6.09 -6.37
CA GLY A 157 2.26 -6.10 -7.83
C GLY A 157 0.92 -6.41 -8.50
N GLY A 158 0.12 -7.29 -7.90
CA GLY A 158 -1.22 -7.60 -8.37
C GLY A 158 -2.21 -6.47 -8.11
N GLY A 159 -2.16 -5.84 -6.94
CA GLY A 159 -2.93 -4.64 -6.63
C GLY A 159 -2.64 -3.50 -7.62
N MET A 160 -1.36 -3.27 -7.91
CA MET A 160 -0.94 -2.26 -8.91
C MET A 160 -1.48 -2.55 -10.30
N LYS A 161 -1.50 -3.82 -10.75
CA LYS A 161 -2.11 -4.22 -12.02
C LYS A 161 -3.61 -4.00 -12.05
N ASN A 162 -4.30 -4.17 -10.91
CA ASN A 162 -5.73 -3.90 -10.82
C ASN A 162 -6.03 -2.40 -10.93
N LEU A 163 -5.22 -1.55 -10.29
CA LEU A 163 -5.31 -0.09 -10.44
C LEU A 163 -5.05 0.34 -11.90
N GLU A 164 -4.00 -0.21 -12.53
CA GLU A 164 -3.70 0.05 -13.94
C GLU A 164 -4.90 -0.31 -14.84
N ARG A 165 -5.49 -1.49 -14.67
CA ARG A 165 -6.69 -1.90 -15.43
C ARG A 165 -7.87 -0.96 -15.22
N LYS A 166 -8.09 -0.51 -14.00
CA LYS A 166 -9.20 0.39 -13.70
C LYS A 166 -9.06 1.75 -14.39
N PHE A 167 -7.85 2.29 -14.42
CA PHE A 167 -7.59 3.64 -14.92
C PHE A 167 -7.06 3.70 -16.36
N SER A 168 -6.72 2.57 -16.98
CA SER A 168 -6.36 2.50 -18.41
C SER A 168 -7.55 2.20 -19.35
N SER A 169 -8.73 1.90 -18.80
CA SER A 169 -9.93 1.52 -19.57
C SER A 169 -10.87 2.70 -19.86
N ARG A 170 -10.33 3.94 -19.82
CA ARG A 170 -11.11 5.16 -20.10
C ARG A 170 -10.75 5.77 -21.45
#